data_66d31c18ba0893d673a84bbd023d75ad
#
_entry.id   66d31c18ba0893d673a84bbd023d75ad
#
_cell.length_a   1.000
_cell.length_b   1.000
_cell.length_c   1.000
_cell.angle_alpha   90.00
_cell.angle_beta   90.00
_cell.angle_gamma   90.00
#
_symmetry.space_group_name_H-M   'P 1'
#
loop_
_entity.id
_entity.type
_entity.pdbx_description
1 polymer ?
#
loop_
_entity_poly.entity_id
_entity_poly.type
_entity_poly.pdbx_seq_one_letter_code
_entity_poly.pdbx_strand_id
1 'polypeptide(L)'
;MGWAATSRHGLAAAPAGLGFVQDFLNTHPTHPAPSAKPEPAADLLGDLDSAQRWLDGALQSWSQETGVPQGRVLLTEADLDKLRCLRADLESLLRPADRPRDVALLPSASVLVRVGADGAALLEPRGAGSRRVSAIVLIETFTSQRLDNWRRLKLCRNDRCRVSFYDRSRNNSALWHDSRACGNATYLRASRARRRQDELTADQHPNDSERR
;
A
#
# COMPACT_ATOMS: atom_id res chain seq x y z
N MET A 1 -7.45 11.87 -15.62
CA MET A 1 -6.48 11.96 -14.52
C MET A 1 -6.43 10.60 -13.85
N GLY A 2 -5.31 10.16 -13.32
CA GLY A 2 -5.14 8.81 -12.78
C GLY A 2 -4.70 8.86 -11.32
N TRP A 3 -4.55 7.71 -10.73
CA TRP A 3 -4.06 7.47 -9.39
C TRP A 3 -2.57 7.83 -9.29
N ALA A 4 -2.28 9.09 -8.91
CA ALA A 4 -0.95 9.68 -9.04
C ALA A 4 0.14 8.95 -8.22
N ALA A 5 -0.19 8.56 -6.98
CA ALA A 5 0.75 7.87 -6.12
C ALA A 5 1.07 6.45 -6.62
N THR A 6 0.11 5.77 -7.23
CA THR A 6 0.29 4.43 -7.82
C THR A 6 1.02 4.51 -9.16
N SER A 7 0.64 5.49 -10.00
CA SER A 7 1.22 5.67 -11.34
C SER A 7 2.71 6.00 -11.32
N ARG A 8 3.20 6.68 -10.27
CA ARG A 8 4.65 6.96 -10.11
C ARG A 8 5.53 5.71 -10.00
N HIS A 9 4.91 4.56 -9.71
CA HIS A 9 5.57 3.25 -9.69
C HIS A 9 5.40 2.45 -10.99
N GLY A 10 4.82 3.05 -12.02
CA GLY A 10 4.50 2.36 -13.28
C GLY A 10 3.42 1.30 -13.13
N LEU A 11 2.57 1.39 -12.09
CA LEU A 11 1.54 0.40 -11.79
C LEU A 11 0.16 0.86 -12.26
N ALA A 12 -0.63 -0.10 -12.71
CA ALA A 12 -2.06 0.09 -12.88
C ALA A 12 -2.77 0.02 -11.50
N ALA A 13 -3.74 0.91 -11.31
CA ALA A 13 -4.55 0.93 -10.09
C ALA A 13 -5.41 -0.33 -9.96
N ALA A 14 -5.77 -0.69 -8.72
CA ALA A 14 -6.78 -1.67 -8.43
C ALA A 14 -8.14 -1.24 -9.01
N PRO A 15 -9.05 -2.19 -9.29
CA PRO A 15 -10.35 -1.87 -9.89
C PRO A 15 -11.24 -1.09 -8.92
N ALA A 16 -12.12 -0.27 -9.50
CA ALA A 16 -13.12 0.53 -8.80
C ALA A 16 -12.52 1.34 -7.63
N GLY A 17 -13.28 1.56 -6.58
CA GLY A 17 -12.85 2.34 -5.42
C GLY A 17 -11.65 1.78 -4.66
N LEU A 18 -11.30 0.49 -4.82
CA LEU A 18 -10.08 -0.09 -4.25
C LEU A 18 -8.81 0.60 -4.75
N GLY A 19 -8.87 1.25 -5.93
CA GLY A 19 -7.81 2.11 -6.44
C GLY A 19 -7.42 3.22 -5.47
N PHE A 20 -8.39 3.79 -4.74
CA PHE A 20 -8.13 4.80 -3.72
C PHE A 20 -7.28 4.25 -2.57
N VAL A 21 -7.59 3.04 -2.10
CA VAL A 21 -6.82 2.39 -1.02
C VAL A 21 -5.40 2.09 -1.47
N GLN A 22 -5.23 1.56 -2.68
CA GLN A 22 -3.91 1.32 -3.26
C GLN A 22 -3.11 2.62 -3.41
N ASP A 23 -3.74 3.67 -3.91
CA ASP A 23 -3.08 4.97 -4.13
C ASP A 23 -2.70 5.63 -2.81
N PHE A 24 -3.57 5.54 -1.79
CA PHE A 24 -3.29 5.98 -0.43
C PHE A 24 -2.06 5.27 0.18
N LEU A 25 -1.97 3.96 0.05
CA LEU A 25 -0.81 3.18 0.50
C LEU A 25 0.47 3.60 -0.23
N ASN A 26 0.36 3.92 -1.52
CA ASN A 26 1.48 4.34 -2.36
C ASN A 26 1.89 5.82 -2.16
N THR A 27 1.25 6.57 -1.27
CA THR A 27 1.74 7.91 -0.86
C THR A 27 3.09 7.85 -0.14
N HIS A 28 3.53 6.68 0.30
CA HIS A 28 4.77 6.43 1.02
C HIS A 28 6.01 6.85 0.22
N PRO A 29 7.07 7.37 0.87
CA PRO A 29 8.34 7.55 0.20
C PRO A 29 8.86 6.19 -0.27
N THR A 30 9.33 6.14 -1.51
CA THR A 30 9.86 4.90 -2.05
C THR A 30 11.34 5.02 -2.35
N HIS A 31 12.06 3.98 -1.99
CA HIS A 31 13.43 3.83 -2.45
C HIS A 31 13.40 3.27 -3.88
N PRO A 32 14.09 3.92 -4.84
CA PRO A 32 14.18 3.37 -6.17
C PRO A 32 14.81 1.98 -6.13
N ALA A 33 14.35 1.11 -7.04
CA ALA A 33 15.03 -0.16 -7.26
C ALA A 33 16.51 0.10 -7.60
N PRO A 34 17.44 -0.79 -7.24
CA PRO A 34 18.88 -0.59 -7.42
C PRO A 34 19.32 -0.26 -8.86
N SER A 35 18.46 -0.54 -9.84
CA SER A 35 18.69 -0.30 -11.27
C SER A 35 18.14 1.03 -11.80
N ALA A 36 17.36 1.74 -11.02
CA ALA A 36 16.76 3.00 -11.41
C ALA A 36 17.48 4.15 -10.70
N LYS A 37 17.88 5.18 -11.46
CA LYS A 37 18.28 6.49 -10.97
C LYS A 37 17.07 7.44 -11.02
N PRO A 38 16.11 7.35 -10.14
CA PRO A 38 15.38 8.53 -9.75
C PRO A 38 15.65 8.82 -8.28
N GLU A 39 15.59 10.06 -7.91
CA GLU A 39 15.57 10.48 -6.52
C GLU A 39 14.50 9.72 -5.74
N PRO A 40 14.70 9.40 -4.45
CA PRO A 40 13.66 8.79 -3.64
C PRO A 40 12.41 9.68 -3.72
N ALA A 41 11.29 9.10 -4.17
CA ALA A 41 10.05 9.84 -4.24
C ALA A 41 9.64 10.26 -2.81
N ALA A 42 9.37 11.54 -2.63
CA ALA A 42 8.97 12.10 -1.35
C ALA A 42 7.66 11.47 -0.85
N ASP A 43 7.49 11.45 0.48
CA ASP A 43 6.21 11.10 1.11
C ASP A 43 5.18 12.16 0.73
N LEU A 44 4.12 11.77 0.03
CA LEU A 44 3.05 12.69 -0.35
C LEU A 44 2.21 13.16 0.87
N LEU A 45 2.35 12.49 2.01
CA LEU A 45 1.80 12.95 3.30
C LEU A 45 2.87 13.65 4.16
N GLY A 46 4.01 14.05 3.57
CA GLY A 46 5.11 14.68 4.26
C GLY A 46 4.82 16.14 4.67
N ASP A 47 4.07 16.84 3.84
CA ASP A 47 3.64 18.23 4.05
C ASP A 47 2.19 18.42 3.57
N LEU A 48 1.56 19.50 4.07
CA LEU A 48 0.15 19.77 3.82
C LEU A 48 -0.17 20.02 2.35
N ASP A 49 0.68 20.75 1.64
CA ASP A 49 0.46 21.09 0.24
C ASP A 49 0.52 19.86 -0.67
N SER A 50 1.48 18.99 -0.44
CA SER A 50 1.62 17.72 -1.17
C SER A 50 0.46 16.78 -0.87
N ALA A 51 0.06 16.68 0.40
CA ALA A 51 -1.05 15.84 0.83
C ALA A 51 -2.39 16.33 0.25
N GLN A 52 -2.62 17.65 0.23
CA GLN A 52 -3.83 18.24 -0.34
C GLN A 52 -3.90 18.01 -1.86
N ARG A 53 -2.80 18.25 -2.60
CA ARG A 53 -2.77 17.99 -4.04
C ARG A 53 -3.02 16.53 -4.36
N TRP A 54 -2.40 15.62 -3.60
CA TRP A 54 -2.66 14.20 -3.76
C TRP A 54 -4.14 13.88 -3.51
N LEU A 55 -4.70 14.34 -2.38
CA LEU A 55 -6.07 14.04 -2.00
C LEU A 55 -7.08 14.57 -3.02
N ASP A 56 -6.90 15.80 -3.52
CA ASP A 56 -7.80 16.39 -4.52
C ASP A 56 -7.85 15.53 -5.80
N GLY A 57 -6.70 15.03 -6.28
CA GLY A 57 -6.62 14.14 -7.43
C GLY A 57 -7.20 12.73 -7.16
N ALA A 58 -6.90 12.17 -5.99
CA ALA A 58 -7.41 10.87 -5.59
C ALA A 58 -8.93 10.86 -5.41
N LEU A 59 -9.51 11.91 -4.82
CA LEU A 59 -10.96 12.07 -4.68
C LEU A 59 -11.66 12.18 -6.04
N GLN A 60 -11.06 12.92 -6.96
CA GLN A 60 -11.60 13.03 -8.32
C GLN A 60 -11.62 11.67 -9.01
N SER A 61 -10.53 10.93 -8.95
CA SER A 61 -10.45 9.58 -9.53
C SER A 61 -11.44 8.62 -8.87
N TRP A 62 -11.54 8.64 -7.54
CA TRP A 62 -12.47 7.81 -6.79
C TRP A 62 -13.94 8.11 -7.15
N SER A 63 -14.31 9.39 -7.23
CA SER A 63 -15.65 9.80 -7.60
C SER A 63 -16.02 9.34 -9.03
N GLN A 64 -15.07 9.39 -9.96
CA GLN A 64 -15.26 8.90 -11.32
C GLN A 64 -15.48 7.37 -11.37
N GLU A 65 -14.70 6.62 -10.59
CA GLU A 65 -14.76 5.14 -10.58
C GLU A 65 -16.00 4.60 -9.85
N THR A 66 -16.47 5.31 -8.81
CA THR A 66 -17.56 4.82 -7.96
C THR A 66 -18.91 5.46 -8.26
N GLY A 67 -18.92 6.56 -8.99
CA GLY A 67 -20.12 7.37 -9.22
C GLY A 67 -20.59 8.15 -7.98
N VAL A 68 -19.88 8.08 -6.87
CA VAL A 68 -20.23 8.80 -5.62
C VAL A 68 -19.68 10.23 -5.68
N PRO A 69 -20.52 11.26 -5.74
CA PRO A 69 -20.06 12.64 -5.81
C PRO A 69 -19.28 13.03 -4.56
N GLN A 70 -18.14 13.67 -4.73
CA GLN A 70 -17.33 14.19 -3.63
C GLN A 70 -17.10 15.69 -3.79
N GLY A 71 -17.39 16.43 -2.71
CA GLY A 71 -16.90 17.79 -2.56
C GLY A 71 -15.43 17.81 -2.15
N ARG A 72 -14.82 18.98 -2.22
CA ARG A 72 -13.45 19.19 -1.76
C ARG A 72 -13.32 18.86 -0.27
N VAL A 73 -12.32 18.10 0.09
CA VAL A 73 -11.96 17.77 1.47
C VAL A 73 -10.69 18.53 1.83
N LEU A 74 -10.77 19.44 2.78
CA LEU A 74 -9.62 20.19 3.24
C LEU A 74 -8.91 19.43 4.36
N LEU A 75 -7.59 19.32 4.25
CA LEU A 75 -6.72 18.77 5.28
C LEU A 75 -6.15 19.87 6.16
N THR A 76 -5.80 19.52 7.37
CA THR A 76 -5.02 20.31 8.33
C THR A 76 -3.73 19.57 8.67
N GLU A 77 -2.74 20.23 9.26
CA GLU A 77 -1.53 19.59 9.76
C GLU A 77 -1.85 18.41 10.71
N ALA A 78 -2.85 18.59 11.59
CA ALA A 78 -3.28 17.54 12.52
C ALA A 78 -3.90 16.32 11.82
N ASP A 79 -4.32 16.42 10.56
CA ASP A 79 -4.82 15.30 9.78
C ASP A 79 -3.69 14.44 9.22
N LEU A 80 -2.51 15.03 8.96
CA LEU A 80 -1.38 14.31 8.36
C LEU A 80 -0.91 13.16 9.24
N ASP A 81 -0.76 13.38 10.55
CA ASP A 81 -0.34 12.33 11.48
C ASP A 81 -1.36 11.18 11.52
N LYS A 82 -2.65 11.52 11.56
CA LYS A 82 -3.73 10.53 11.54
C LYS A 82 -3.72 9.71 10.24
N LEU A 83 -3.46 10.36 9.11
CA LEU A 83 -3.37 9.68 7.82
C LEU A 83 -2.12 8.79 7.73
N ARG A 84 -0.98 9.22 8.26
CA ARG A 84 0.23 8.38 8.34
C ARG A 84 0.00 7.15 9.23
N CYS A 85 -0.67 7.32 10.38
CA CYS A 85 -1.05 6.20 11.25
C CYS A 85 -1.99 5.23 10.52
N LEU A 86 -3.07 5.73 9.90
CA LEU A 86 -3.99 4.90 9.13
C LEU A 86 -3.28 4.12 8.02
N ARG A 87 -2.35 4.76 7.30
CA ARG A 87 -1.55 4.11 6.27
C ARG A 87 -0.70 2.98 6.84
N ALA A 88 -0.04 3.21 7.98
CA ALA A 88 0.78 2.21 8.66
C ALA A 88 -0.05 1.01 9.14
N ASP A 89 -1.25 1.26 9.67
CA ASP A 89 -2.18 0.21 10.09
C ASP A 89 -2.65 -0.65 8.90
N LEU A 90 -3.00 -0.02 7.78
CA LEU A 90 -3.37 -0.72 6.55
C LEU A 90 -2.22 -1.55 5.98
N GLU A 91 -1.00 -1.00 5.99
CA GLU A 91 0.20 -1.76 5.58
C GLU A 91 0.41 -2.97 6.48
N SER A 92 0.19 -2.83 7.78
CA SER A 92 0.29 -3.95 8.73
C SER A 92 -0.73 -5.05 8.42
N LEU A 93 -1.96 -4.69 8.06
CA LEU A 93 -3.01 -5.64 7.64
C LEU A 93 -2.65 -6.41 6.36
N LEU A 94 -1.96 -5.75 5.42
CA LEU A 94 -1.56 -6.35 4.15
C LEU A 94 -0.26 -7.16 4.24
N ARG A 95 0.45 -7.13 5.38
CA ARG A 95 1.64 -7.96 5.57
C ARG A 95 1.29 -9.45 5.52
N PRO A 96 2.18 -10.28 4.95
CA PRO A 96 2.01 -11.73 4.97
C PRO A 96 1.80 -12.26 6.39
N ALA A 97 1.04 -13.35 6.52
CA ALA A 97 0.68 -13.93 7.82
C ALA A 97 1.88 -14.48 8.61
N ASP A 98 3.01 -14.71 7.93
CA ASP A 98 4.29 -15.16 8.51
C ASP A 98 5.09 -14.01 9.18
N ARG A 99 4.56 -12.78 9.17
CA ARG A 99 5.17 -11.61 9.80
C ARG A 99 4.30 -11.08 10.95
N PRO A 100 4.95 -10.52 11.99
CA PRO A 100 4.22 -9.86 13.08
C PRO A 100 3.28 -8.79 12.54
N ARG A 101 2.04 -8.78 13.02
CA ARG A 101 1.04 -7.77 12.73
C ARG A 101 0.74 -7.01 14.00
N ASP A 102 1.24 -5.80 14.11
CA ASP A 102 0.80 -4.85 15.13
C ASP A 102 -0.46 -4.15 14.61
N VAL A 103 -1.58 -4.85 14.69
CA VAL A 103 -2.85 -4.30 14.25
C VAL A 103 -3.55 -3.72 15.45
N ALA A 104 -3.46 -2.40 15.60
CA ALA A 104 -4.50 -1.67 16.29
C ALA A 104 -5.78 -1.76 15.43
N LEU A 105 -6.96 -1.73 16.07
CA LEU A 105 -8.21 -1.62 15.34
C LEU A 105 -8.17 -0.36 14.47
N LEU A 106 -8.44 -0.51 13.18
CA LEU A 106 -8.62 0.65 12.30
C LEU A 106 -9.66 1.59 12.92
N PRO A 107 -9.48 2.92 12.78
CA PRO A 107 -10.42 3.87 13.33
C PRO A 107 -11.81 3.63 12.75
N SER A 108 -12.84 3.75 13.58
CA SER A 108 -14.23 3.72 13.11
C SER A 108 -14.53 4.91 12.20
N ALA A 109 -15.41 4.71 11.22
CA ALA A 109 -15.84 5.76 10.32
C ALA A 109 -17.35 5.90 10.29
N SER A 110 -17.83 7.12 10.03
CA SER A 110 -19.24 7.40 9.82
C SER A 110 -19.56 7.30 8.34
N VAL A 111 -20.59 6.53 8.01
CA VAL A 111 -21.05 6.29 6.63
C VAL A 111 -22.55 6.54 6.58
N LEU A 112 -23.02 7.22 5.53
CA LEU A 112 -24.45 7.32 5.22
C LEU A 112 -24.78 6.27 4.17
N VAL A 113 -25.80 5.48 4.43
CA VAL A 113 -26.40 4.60 3.42
C VAL A 113 -27.56 5.35 2.78
N ARG A 114 -27.53 5.48 1.47
CA ARG A 114 -28.60 6.09 0.67
C ARG A 114 -29.08 5.08 -0.36
N VAL A 115 -30.39 4.99 -0.53
CA VAL A 115 -30.98 4.16 -1.58
C VAL A 115 -31.51 5.10 -2.67
N GLY A 116 -31.06 4.90 -3.89
CA GLY A 116 -31.51 5.65 -5.06
C GLY A 116 -32.92 5.25 -5.49
N ALA A 117 -33.51 6.03 -6.40
CA ALA A 117 -34.83 5.73 -6.98
C ALA A 117 -34.85 4.42 -7.81
N ASP A 118 -33.69 3.99 -8.26
CA ASP A 118 -33.42 2.71 -8.95
C ASP A 118 -33.26 1.51 -7.99
N GLY A 119 -33.37 1.74 -6.67
CA GLY A 119 -33.15 0.75 -5.64
C GLY A 119 -31.66 0.46 -5.31
N ALA A 120 -30.71 1.12 -5.99
CA ALA A 120 -29.30 0.93 -5.70
C ALA A 120 -28.91 1.59 -4.36
N ALA A 121 -28.22 0.85 -3.50
CA ALA A 121 -27.68 1.36 -2.26
C ALA A 121 -26.28 1.96 -2.49
N LEU A 122 -26.09 3.19 -2.05
CA LEU A 122 -24.82 3.92 -2.09
C LEU A 122 -24.31 4.16 -0.68
N LEU A 123 -23.01 3.96 -0.51
CA LEU A 123 -22.30 4.28 0.73
C LEU A 123 -21.59 5.61 0.56
N GLU A 124 -22.04 6.63 1.29
CA GLU A 124 -21.43 7.95 1.26
C GLU A 124 -20.52 8.13 2.50
N PRO A 125 -19.21 8.40 2.29
CA PRO A 125 -18.32 8.68 3.42
C PRO A 125 -18.71 9.98 4.12
N ARG A 126 -18.64 10.03 5.44
CA ARG A 126 -18.93 11.20 6.27
C ARG A 126 -17.70 11.68 7.02
N GLY A 127 -17.75 12.91 7.50
CA GLY A 127 -16.66 13.56 8.23
C GLY A 127 -15.94 14.62 7.40
N ALA A 128 -14.90 15.21 7.98
CA ALA A 128 -14.01 16.20 7.36
C ALA A 128 -12.56 15.75 7.53
N GLY A 129 -11.64 16.26 6.74
CA GLY A 129 -10.22 15.97 6.82
C GLY A 129 -9.91 14.47 6.80
N SER A 130 -9.06 14.04 7.71
CA SER A 130 -8.67 12.63 7.85
C SER A 130 -9.82 11.67 8.10
N ARG A 131 -10.89 12.10 8.79
CA ARG A 131 -12.07 11.25 9.01
C ARG A 131 -12.81 10.91 7.72
N ARG A 132 -12.86 11.87 6.77
CA ARG A 132 -13.45 11.62 5.45
C ARG A 132 -12.62 10.60 4.66
N VAL A 133 -11.29 10.75 4.67
CA VAL A 133 -10.37 9.81 4.05
C VAL A 133 -10.50 8.42 4.66
N SER A 134 -10.54 8.33 6.00
CA SER A 134 -10.76 7.06 6.71
C SER A 134 -12.07 6.39 6.32
N ALA A 135 -13.15 7.18 6.17
CA ALA A 135 -14.44 6.66 5.76
C ALA A 135 -14.39 6.05 4.35
N ILE A 136 -13.73 6.72 3.39
CA ILE A 136 -13.52 6.18 2.04
C ILE A 136 -12.72 4.87 2.10
N VAL A 137 -11.59 4.88 2.80
CA VAL A 137 -10.74 3.69 2.95
C VAL A 137 -11.52 2.50 3.51
N LEU A 138 -12.34 2.71 4.55
CA LEU A 138 -13.11 1.63 5.18
C LEU A 138 -14.25 1.15 4.31
N ILE A 139 -14.95 2.04 3.59
CA ILE A 139 -15.96 1.67 2.59
C ILE A 139 -15.35 0.77 1.52
N GLU A 140 -14.22 1.19 0.95
CA GLU A 140 -13.60 0.45 -0.14
C GLU A 140 -12.95 -0.85 0.32
N THR A 141 -12.41 -0.90 1.54
CA THR A 141 -11.96 -2.14 2.17
C THR A 141 -13.12 -3.13 2.33
N PHE A 142 -14.24 -2.68 2.91
CA PHE A 142 -15.44 -3.51 3.09
C PHE A 142 -15.99 -3.98 1.74
N THR A 143 -16.17 -3.08 0.78
CA THR A 143 -16.69 -3.39 -0.56
C THR A 143 -15.80 -4.39 -1.28
N SER A 144 -14.48 -4.18 -1.25
CA SER A 144 -13.52 -5.07 -1.92
C SER A 144 -13.45 -6.46 -1.28
N GLN A 145 -13.64 -6.56 0.04
CA GLN A 145 -13.76 -7.86 0.73
C GLN A 145 -15.03 -8.60 0.28
N ARG A 146 -16.15 -7.90 0.17
CA ARG A 146 -17.43 -8.46 -0.31
C ARG A 146 -17.33 -8.97 -1.76
N LEU A 147 -16.52 -8.32 -2.59
CA LEU A 147 -16.29 -8.67 -4.00
C LEU A 147 -15.08 -9.62 -4.21
N ASP A 148 -14.49 -10.14 -3.15
CA ASP A 148 -13.30 -11.01 -3.18
C ASP A 148 -12.07 -10.38 -3.87
N ASN A 149 -12.02 -9.05 -3.92
CA ASN A 149 -10.92 -8.30 -4.54
C ASN A 149 -9.81 -7.92 -3.55
N TRP A 150 -10.13 -7.78 -2.27
CA TRP A 150 -9.20 -7.38 -1.23
C TRP A 150 -7.93 -8.24 -1.16
N ARG A 151 -8.07 -9.55 -1.27
CA ARG A 151 -6.95 -10.50 -1.22
C ARG A 151 -5.92 -10.33 -2.33
N ARG A 152 -6.25 -9.56 -3.38
CA ARG A 152 -5.36 -9.22 -4.50
C ARG A 152 -4.58 -7.94 -4.27
N LEU A 153 -4.99 -7.11 -3.32
CA LEU A 153 -4.20 -5.97 -2.89
C LEU A 153 -3.09 -6.44 -1.96
N LYS A 154 -1.85 -6.19 -2.33
CA LYS A 154 -0.67 -6.73 -1.66
C LYS A 154 0.40 -5.68 -1.46
N LEU A 155 1.28 -5.91 -0.49
CA LEU A 155 2.55 -5.20 -0.37
C LEU A 155 3.67 -6.03 -1.01
N CYS A 156 4.58 -5.35 -1.69
CA CYS A 156 5.78 -5.96 -2.22
C CYS A 156 6.59 -6.63 -1.10
N ARG A 157 6.95 -7.91 -1.28
CA ARG A 157 7.72 -8.67 -0.27
C ARG A 157 9.19 -8.24 -0.14
N ASN A 158 9.65 -7.33 -1.00
CA ASN A 158 10.94 -6.69 -0.81
C ASN A 158 10.84 -5.66 0.33
N ASP A 159 11.43 -5.94 1.49
CA ASP A 159 11.34 -5.13 2.72
C ASP A 159 11.74 -3.66 2.53
N ARG A 160 12.57 -3.38 1.53
CA ARG A 160 13.02 -2.02 1.20
C ARG A 160 12.07 -1.29 0.25
N CYS A 161 11.03 -1.97 -0.27
CA CYS A 161 10.20 -1.43 -1.34
C CYS A 161 8.90 -0.80 -0.82
N ARG A 162 8.12 -1.56 -0.03
CA ARG A 162 6.82 -1.16 0.55
C ARG A 162 5.72 -0.76 -0.46
N VAL A 163 5.95 -0.90 -1.76
CA VAL A 163 4.95 -0.56 -2.79
C VAL A 163 3.76 -1.49 -2.69
N SER A 164 2.56 -0.91 -2.66
CA SER A 164 1.30 -1.62 -2.77
C SER A 164 0.95 -1.86 -4.24
N PHE A 165 0.52 -3.07 -4.57
CA PHE A 165 0.13 -3.44 -5.93
C PHE A 165 -1.09 -4.36 -5.92
N TYR A 166 -1.87 -4.30 -6.99
CA TYR A 166 -2.98 -5.21 -7.22
C TYR A 166 -2.50 -6.39 -8.07
N ASP A 167 -2.56 -7.61 -7.50
CA ASP A 167 -2.14 -8.82 -8.18
C ASP A 167 -3.14 -9.24 -9.26
N ARG A 168 -2.78 -9.02 -10.51
CA ARG A 168 -3.56 -9.39 -11.71
C ARG A 168 -3.24 -10.78 -12.23
N SER A 169 -2.35 -11.54 -11.57
CA SER A 169 -2.02 -12.89 -11.98
C SER A 169 -3.23 -13.83 -11.81
N ARG A 170 -3.29 -14.84 -12.66
CA ARG A 170 -4.39 -15.82 -12.63
C ARG A 170 -4.56 -16.47 -11.26
N ASN A 171 -3.46 -16.86 -10.65
CA ASN A 171 -3.44 -17.64 -9.41
C ASN A 171 -3.27 -16.79 -8.14
N ASN A 172 -3.32 -15.45 -8.26
CA ASN A 172 -3.07 -14.55 -7.13
C ASN A 172 -1.75 -14.86 -6.39
N SER A 173 -0.67 -15.14 -7.14
CA SER A 173 0.60 -15.65 -6.60
C SER A 173 1.75 -14.65 -6.68
N ALA A 174 1.54 -13.43 -7.21
CA ALA A 174 2.58 -12.42 -7.28
C ALA A 174 3.04 -12.00 -5.87
N LEU A 175 4.35 -11.96 -5.68
CA LEU A 175 5.00 -11.59 -4.42
C LEU A 175 5.62 -10.19 -4.47
N TRP A 176 5.91 -9.70 -5.66
CA TRP A 176 6.57 -8.42 -5.90
C TRP A 176 5.78 -7.61 -6.93
N HIS A 177 5.76 -6.29 -6.73
CA HIS A 177 5.18 -5.39 -7.73
C HIS A 177 5.99 -5.41 -9.04
N ASP A 178 7.28 -5.67 -8.95
CA ASP A 178 8.21 -5.88 -10.07
C ASP A 178 9.13 -7.07 -9.74
N SER A 179 8.96 -8.16 -10.47
CA SER A 179 9.74 -9.40 -10.28
C SER A 179 11.21 -9.21 -10.65
N ARG A 180 11.50 -8.40 -11.68
CA ARG A 180 12.87 -8.17 -12.15
C ARG A 180 13.66 -7.30 -11.19
N ALA A 181 13.06 -6.23 -10.68
CA ALA A 181 13.73 -5.33 -9.76
C ALA A 181 13.70 -5.89 -8.33
N CYS A 182 12.52 -6.12 -7.76
CA CYS A 182 12.36 -6.50 -6.36
C CYS A 182 12.64 -7.97 -6.10
N GLY A 183 12.25 -8.86 -7.03
CA GLY A 183 12.55 -10.28 -6.93
C GLY A 183 14.05 -10.55 -6.94
N ASN A 184 14.77 -10.07 -7.97
CA ASN A 184 16.21 -10.24 -8.10
C ASN A 184 16.97 -9.63 -6.89
N ALA A 185 16.58 -8.43 -6.43
CA ALA A 185 17.22 -7.81 -5.28
C ALA A 185 17.06 -8.64 -4.00
N THR A 186 15.92 -9.30 -3.83
CA THR A 186 15.65 -10.18 -2.68
C THR A 186 16.48 -11.46 -2.78
N TYR A 187 16.52 -12.10 -3.95
CA TYR A 187 17.33 -13.28 -4.18
C TYR A 187 18.82 -13.04 -3.97
N LEU A 188 19.37 -11.94 -4.49
CA LEU A 188 20.78 -11.58 -4.31
C LEU A 188 21.13 -11.36 -2.84
N ARG A 189 20.25 -10.71 -2.07
CA ARG A 189 20.46 -10.54 -0.62
C ARG A 189 20.45 -11.86 0.12
N ALA A 190 19.49 -12.72 -0.16
CA ALA A 190 19.42 -14.05 0.45
C ALA A 190 20.64 -14.92 0.12
N SER A 191 21.12 -14.87 -1.14
CA SER A 191 22.32 -15.58 -1.56
C SER A 191 23.59 -15.07 -0.83
N ARG A 192 23.75 -13.75 -0.73
CA ARG A 192 24.88 -13.15 -0.01
C ARG A 192 24.83 -13.45 1.50
N ALA A 193 23.64 -13.48 2.08
CA ALA A 193 23.48 -13.83 3.51
C ALA A 193 23.90 -15.29 3.77
N ARG A 194 23.46 -16.24 2.90
CA ARG A 194 23.88 -17.64 3.01
C ARG A 194 25.40 -17.79 2.91
N ARG A 195 26.03 -17.20 1.89
CA ARG A 195 27.51 -17.28 1.74
C ARG A 195 28.25 -16.79 2.97
N ARG A 196 27.83 -15.67 3.57
CA ARG A 196 28.44 -15.17 4.82
C ARG A 196 28.25 -16.15 5.98
N GLN A 197 27.10 -16.78 6.08
CA GLN A 197 26.85 -17.80 7.10
C GLN A 197 27.76 -19.01 6.94
N ASP A 198 27.92 -19.48 5.70
CA ASP A 198 28.78 -20.61 5.36
C ASP A 198 30.26 -20.30 5.67
N GLU A 199 30.71 -19.08 5.35
CA GLU A 199 32.06 -18.60 5.69
C GLU A 199 32.30 -18.57 7.21
N LEU A 200 31.34 -18.05 7.99
CA LEU A 200 31.43 -17.99 9.45
C LEU A 200 31.43 -19.38 10.10
N THR A 201 30.67 -20.33 9.56
CA THR A 201 30.66 -21.72 10.04
C THR A 201 31.94 -22.47 9.68
N ALA A 202 32.53 -22.20 8.53
CA ALA A 202 33.83 -22.79 8.13
C ALA A 202 34.96 -22.29 9.02
N ASP A 203 34.96 -21.02 9.41
CA ASP A 203 35.98 -20.43 10.30
C ASP A 203 35.91 -20.96 11.77
N GLN A 204 34.71 -21.41 12.19
CA GLN A 204 34.49 -21.97 13.54
C GLN A 204 34.84 -23.46 13.64
N HIS A 205 35.13 -24.16 12.55
CA HIS A 205 35.57 -25.54 12.50
C HIS A 205 36.84 -25.65 11.67
N PRO A 206 37.98 -25.11 12.15
CA PRO A 206 39.29 -25.39 11.53
C PRO A 206 39.58 -26.87 11.70
N ASN A 207 39.75 -27.52 10.60
CA ASN A 207 40.00 -28.91 10.31
C ASN A 207 40.73 -29.68 11.43
N ASP A 208 40.02 -30.59 12.09
CA ASP A 208 40.58 -31.52 13.11
C ASP A 208 41.36 -32.69 12.44
N SER A 209 41.76 -32.52 11.18
CA SER A 209 42.47 -33.55 10.38
C SER A 209 44.02 -33.51 10.49
N GLU A 210 44.61 -32.62 11.29
CA GLU A 210 46.06 -32.58 11.52
C GLU A 210 46.55 -33.26 12.82
N ARG A 211 45.68 -34.02 13.50
CA ARG A 211 46.07 -34.81 14.65
C ARG A 211 45.86 -36.30 14.46
N ARG A 212 46.52 -36.88 13.46
CA ARG A 212 46.85 -38.34 13.44
C ARG A 212 48.23 -38.58 12.87
#